data_a37c27bd95b9fff8f1939975e33298fa
#
_entry.id   a37c27bd95b9fff8f1939975e33298fa
#
_cell.length_a   1.000
_cell.length_b   1.000
_cell.length_c   1.000
_cell.angle_alpha   90.00
_cell.angle_beta   90.00
_cell.angle_gamma   90.00
#
_symmetry.space_group_name_H-M   'P 1'
#
loop_
_entity.id
_entity.type
_entity.pdbx_description
1 polymer ?
#
loop_
_entity_poly.entity_id
_entity_poly.type
_entity_poly.pdbx_seq_one_letter_code
_entity_poly.pdbx_strand_id
1 'polypeptide(L)'
;MIIALVGPTGVGKSSLAIKIAKKTNGCIVNCDAFQIYKYMDIGTAKPSLLERSIVEHYLFDFVEPDQNYSVYDYQVNLRKTLDELEKKHRQIILVGGTGLYLKAGLFDFSLKQEESKVDLSKYLSMTNVELHQELEKIDFEESKKIHPNNRKRVLRAIEIYLSQGEKKSEIIASQEHKLLYDVTFVGLTKSRESLYRLINKRVDQ
;
A
#
# COMPACT_ATOMS: atom_id res chain seq x y z
N MET A 1 8.81 -14.33 -12.68
CA MET A 1 9.06 -12.89 -12.98
C MET A 1 7.79 -12.07 -12.74
N ILE A 2 7.88 -10.98 -12.03
CA ILE A 2 6.79 -10.05 -11.73
C ILE A 2 6.98 -8.76 -12.50
N ILE A 3 5.92 -8.23 -13.13
CA ILE A 3 5.93 -6.89 -13.72
C ILE A 3 5.13 -5.96 -12.81
N ALA A 4 5.76 -4.98 -12.18
CA ALA A 4 5.11 -4.00 -11.34
C ALA A 4 4.83 -2.70 -12.13
N LEU A 5 3.54 -2.41 -12.39
CA LEU A 5 3.12 -1.19 -13.08
C LEU A 5 2.91 -0.07 -12.07
N VAL A 6 3.76 0.95 -12.14
CA VAL A 6 3.74 2.10 -11.24
C VAL A 6 3.45 3.40 -12.00
N GLY A 7 2.91 4.40 -11.30
CA GLY A 7 2.60 5.71 -11.90
C GLY A 7 1.37 6.35 -11.28
N PRO A 8 1.07 7.60 -11.62
CA PRO A 8 -0.02 8.36 -11.02
C PRO A 8 -1.40 7.78 -11.35
N THR A 9 -2.42 8.16 -10.56
CA THR A 9 -3.81 7.86 -10.84
C THR A 9 -4.21 8.42 -12.21
N GLY A 10 -5.04 7.69 -12.97
CA GLY A 10 -5.54 8.12 -14.28
C GLY A 10 -4.57 7.91 -15.45
N VAL A 11 -3.33 7.42 -15.22
CA VAL A 11 -2.33 7.23 -16.28
C VAL A 11 -2.63 6.06 -17.23
N GLY A 12 -3.50 5.12 -16.82
CA GLY A 12 -3.88 3.94 -17.63
C GLY A 12 -3.24 2.62 -17.19
N LYS A 13 -2.76 2.51 -15.96
CA LYS A 13 -2.14 1.28 -15.42
C LYS A 13 -3.02 0.04 -15.59
N SER A 14 -4.28 0.08 -15.16
CA SER A 14 -5.19 -1.08 -15.19
C SER A 14 -5.45 -1.57 -16.61
N SER A 15 -5.71 -0.66 -17.55
CA SER A 15 -5.90 -1.02 -18.96
C SER A 15 -4.65 -1.65 -19.59
N LEU A 16 -3.46 -1.17 -19.22
CA LEU A 16 -2.20 -1.76 -19.67
C LEU A 16 -1.98 -3.14 -19.04
N ALA A 17 -2.27 -3.28 -17.74
CA ALA A 17 -2.16 -4.55 -17.03
C ALA A 17 -3.00 -5.66 -17.69
N ILE A 18 -4.26 -5.37 -18.03
CA ILE A 18 -5.15 -6.32 -18.72
C ILE A 18 -4.56 -6.71 -20.07
N LYS A 19 -4.04 -5.74 -20.84
CA LYS A 19 -3.43 -6.03 -22.16
C LYS A 19 -2.19 -6.93 -22.04
N ILE A 20 -1.33 -6.67 -21.05
CA ILE A 20 -0.15 -7.50 -20.80
C ILE A 20 -0.57 -8.89 -20.35
N ALA A 21 -1.44 -8.98 -19.33
CA ALA A 21 -1.92 -10.25 -18.78
C ALA A 21 -2.55 -11.14 -19.88
N LYS A 22 -3.39 -10.54 -20.74
CA LYS A 22 -4.00 -11.27 -21.88
C LYS A 22 -2.95 -11.81 -22.85
N LYS A 23 -1.91 -11.01 -23.17
CA LYS A 23 -0.86 -11.43 -24.12
C LYS A 23 0.07 -12.49 -23.54
N THR A 24 0.31 -12.49 -22.25
CA THR A 24 1.26 -13.39 -21.58
C THR A 24 0.58 -14.57 -20.89
N ASN A 25 -0.72 -14.74 -21.04
CA ASN A 25 -1.53 -15.67 -20.24
C ASN A 25 -1.27 -15.52 -18.73
N GLY A 26 -1.09 -14.27 -18.32
CA GLY A 26 -0.74 -13.89 -16.95
C GLY A 26 -1.97 -13.58 -16.10
N CYS A 27 -1.71 -13.09 -14.89
CA CYS A 27 -2.73 -12.66 -13.95
C CYS A 27 -2.40 -11.28 -13.37
N ILE A 28 -3.40 -10.61 -12.83
CA ILE A 28 -3.27 -9.29 -12.21
C ILE A 28 -3.36 -9.46 -10.70
N VAL A 29 -2.43 -8.82 -9.96
CA VAL A 29 -2.46 -8.73 -8.51
C VAL A 29 -2.60 -7.28 -8.10
N ASN A 30 -3.56 -7.00 -7.22
CA ASN A 30 -3.85 -5.65 -6.76
C ASN A 30 -2.79 -5.09 -5.82
N CYS A 31 -2.40 -3.83 -6.03
CA CYS A 31 -1.54 -3.04 -5.15
C CYS A 31 -2.18 -1.67 -4.83
N ASP A 32 -3.48 -1.66 -4.54
CA ASP A 32 -4.25 -0.46 -4.16
C ASP A 32 -5.01 -0.71 -2.86
N ALA A 33 -4.84 0.19 -1.88
CA ALA A 33 -5.37 0.03 -0.53
C ALA A 33 -6.89 0.17 -0.43
N PHE A 34 -7.56 0.68 -1.45
CA PHE A 34 -9.00 0.84 -1.44
C PHE A 34 -9.74 -0.19 -2.31
N GLN A 35 -9.10 -0.73 -3.33
CA GLN A 35 -9.71 -1.73 -4.21
C GLN A 35 -9.82 -3.13 -3.58
N ILE A 36 -9.24 -3.32 -2.40
CA ILE A 36 -9.39 -4.54 -1.58
C ILE A 36 -10.78 -4.66 -0.95
N TYR A 37 -11.44 -3.51 -0.68
CA TYR A 37 -12.73 -3.49 0.01
C TYR A 37 -13.87 -3.82 -0.93
N LYS A 38 -14.78 -4.70 -0.48
CA LYS A 38 -16.02 -5.01 -1.19
C LYS A 38 -16.88 -3.76 -1.34
N TYR A 39 -17.69 -3.71 -2.37
CA TYR A 39 -18.68 -2.64 -2.65
C TYR A 39 -18.11 -1.24 -2.90
N MET A 40 -16.82 -1.04 -2.71
CA MET A 40 -16.16 0.24 -3.02
C MET A 40 -15.68 0.27 -4.47
N ASP A 41 -16.58 0.36 -5.44
CA ASP A 41 -16.24 0.18 -6.87
C ASP A 41 -15.98 1.51 -7.58
N ILE A 42 -16.90 2.46 -7.46
CA ILE A 42 -16.91 3.71 -8.24
C ILE A 42 -15.76 4.62 -7.81
N GLY A 43 -15.71 5.03 -6.54
CA GLY A 43 -14.71 5.98 -6.02
C GLY A 43 -13.27 5.48 -6.12
N THR A 44 -13.06 4.17 -6.05
CA THR A 44 -11.74 3.53 -6.16
C THR A 44 -11.35 3.23 -7.61
N ALA A 45 -12.29 3.36 -8.55
CA ALA A 45 -12.20 2.90 -9.94
C ALA A 45 -11.67 1.46 -10.04
N LYS A 46 -12.25 0.60 -9.26
CA LYS A 46 -12.00 -0.83 -9.30
C LYS A 46 -12.31 -1.39 -10.69
N PRO A 47 -11.53 -2.33 -11.23
CA PRO A 47 -11.87 -3.00 -12.47
C PRO A 47 -13.27 -3.60 -12.40
N SER A 48 -14.07 -3.36 -13.42
CA SER A 48 -15.42 -3.90 -13.55
C SER A 48 -15.44 -5.44 -13.58
N LEU A 49 -16.58 -6.05 -13.30
CA LEU A 49 -16.72 -7.50 -13.41
C LEU A 49 -16.39 -8.00 -14.83
N LEU A 50 -16.76 -7.22 -15.86
CA LEU A 50 -16.42 -7.54 -17.25
C LEU A 50 -14.89 -7.50 -17.47
N GLU A 51 -14.18 -6.50 -16.96
CA GLU A 51 -12.72 -6.44 -17.05
C GLU A 51 -12.06 -7.59 -16.29
N ARG A 52 -12.59 -7.93 -15.12
CA ARG A 52 -12.09 -9.04 -14.31
C ARG A 52 -12.39 -10.42 -14.89
N SER A 53 -13.38 -10.55 -15.78
CA SER A 53 -13.63 -11.79 -16.51
C SER A 53 -12.65 -12.04 -17.67
N ILE A 54 -11.92 -11.01 -18.12
CA ILE A 54 -10.95 -11.13 -19.22
C ILE A 54 -9.68 -11.87 -18.78
N VAL A 55 -9.21 -11.60 -17.57
CA VAL A 55 -8.03 -12.21 -16.95
C VAL A 55 -8.24 -12.39 -15.46
N GLU A 56 -7.53 -13.32 -14.84
CA GLU A 56 -7.62 -13.54 -13.39
C GLU A 56 -7.09 -12.34 -12.61
N HIS A 57 -7.84 -11.95 -11.58
CA HIS A 57 -7.48 -10.85 -10.68
C HIS A 57 -7.42 -11.35 -9.23
N TYR A 58 -6.36 -10.99 -8.52
CA TYR A 58 -6.10 -11.37 -7.13
C TYR A 58 -6.04 -10.16 -6.22
N LEU A 59 -6.45 -10.30 -4.98
CA LEU A 59 -6.48 -9.28 -3.93
C LEU A 59 -7.41 -8.10 -4.25
N PHE A 60 -8.56 -8.38 -4.87
CA PHE A 60 -9.67 -7.45 -5.05
C PHE A 60 -10.89 -7.98 -4.30
N ASP A 61 -11.75 -7.10 -3.77
CA ASP A 61 -13.06 -7.44 -3.20
C ASP A 61 -13.07 -8.54 -2.14
N PHE A 62 -12.15 -8.56 -1.21
CA PHE A 62 -12.08 -9.63 -0.21
C PHE A 62 -12.17 -9.15 1.23
N VAL A 63 -12.09 -7.83 1.48
CA VAL A 63 -12.23 -7.22 2.81
C VAL A 63 -13.58 -6.53 2.93
N GLU A 64 -14.30 -6.76 4.02
CA GLU A 64 -15.54 -6.01 4.29
C GLU A 64 -15.22 -4.55 4.66
N PRO A 65 -16.10 -3.57 4.30
CA PRO A 65 -15.83 -2.16 4.52
C PRO A 65 -15.64 -1.73 5.98
N ASP A 66 -16.21 -2.49 6.91
CA ASP A 66 -16.11 -2.28 8.36
C ASP A 66 -14.91 -3.01 9.00
N GLN A 67 -14.19 -3.82 8.25
CA GLN A 67 -13.00 -4.52 8.72
C GLN A 67 -11.76 -3.63 8.64
N ASN A 68 -10.98 -3.65 9.71
CA ASN A 68 -9.63 -3.09 9.69
C ASN A 68 -8.71 -3.99 8.87
N TYR A 69 -7.98 -3.40 7.95
CA TYR A 69 -6.99 -4.09 7.13
C TYR A 69 -5.70 -3.27 7.08
N SER A 70 -4.67 -3.80 7.69
CA SER A 70 -3.39 -3.11 7.84
C SER A 70 -2.45 -3.37 6.65
N VAL A 71 -1.37 -2.60 6.59
CA VAL A 71 -0.28 -2.86 5.63
C VAL A 71 0.43 -4.20 5.91
N TYR A 72 0.43 -4.66 7.16
CA TYR A 72 0.94 -5.99 7.55
C TYR A 72 0.06 -7.10 6.94
N ASP A 73 -1.26 -7.01 7.06
CA ASP A 73 -2.19 -7.98 6.47
C ASP A 73 -2.01 -8.05 4.96
N TYR A 74 -1.84 -6.89 4.31
CA TYR A 74 -1.57 -6.84 2.88
C TYR A 74 -0.22 -7.52 2.54
N GLN A 75 0.83 -7.26 3.30
CA GLN A 75 2.14 -7.88 3.11
C GLN A 75 2.04 -9.42 3.14
N VAL A 76 1.38 -9.95 4.16
CA VAL A 76 1.17 -11.40 4.33
C VAL A 76 0.39 -11.99 3.15
N ASN A 77 -0.74 -11.36 2.80
CA ASN A 77 -1.60 -11.84 1.72
C ASN A 77 -0.92 -11.70 0.35
N LEU A 78 -0.22 -10.61 0.10
CA LEU A 78 0.50 -10.43 -1.17
C LEU A 78 1.60 -11.48 -1.32
N ARG A 79 2.46 -11.66 -0.33
CA ARG A 79 3.56 -12.62 -0.40
C ARG A 79 3.05 -14.04 -0.61
N LYS A 80 2.03 -14.45 0.15
CA LYS A 80 1.37 -15.75 -0.06
C LYS A 80 0.85 -15.91 -1.49
N THR A 81 0.16 -14.89 -2.01
CA THR A 81 -0.38 -14.91 -3.38
C THR A 81 0.75 -14.98 -4.42
N LEU A 82 1.82 -14.22 -4.26
CA LEU A 82 2.96 -14.24 -5.18
C LEU A 82 3.63 -15.61 -5.18
N ASP A 83 3.90 -16.21 -4.02
CA ASP A 83 4.53 -17.51 -3.88
C ASP A 83 3.68 -18.63 -4.52
N GLU A 84 2.35 -18.58 -4.38
CA GLU A 84 1.44 -19.52 -5.02
C GLU A 84 1.42 -19.38 -6.54
N LEU A 85 1.44 -18.14 -7.05
CA LEU A 85 1.44 -17.86 -8.49
C LEU A 85 2.78 -18.18 -9.15
N GLU A 86 3.90 -17.96 -8.46
CA GLU A 86 5.24 -18.33 -8.95
C GLU A 86 5.38 -19.86 -9.08
N LYS A 87 4.87 -20.63 -8.12
CA LYS A 87 4.82 -22.10 -8.21
C LYS A 87 4.02 -22.61 -9.42
N LYS A 88 3.01 -21.84 -9.85
CA LYS A 88 2.22 -22.14 -11.05
C LYS A 88 2.86 -21.61 -12.33
N HIS A 89 4.08 -21.05 -12.26
CA HIS A 89 4.79 -20.41 -13.38
C HIS A 89 3.96 -19.36 -14.13
N ARG A 90 3.11 -18.61 -13.39
CA ARG A 90 2.25 -17.57 -13.98
C ARG A 90 3.03 -16.26 -14.15
N GLN A 91 2.81 -15.57 -15.26
CA GLN A 91 3.27 -14.18 -15.40
C GLN A 91 2.40 -13.30 -14.49
N ILE A 92 3.02 -12.61 -13.54
CA ILE A 92 2.32 -11.77 -12.56
C ILE A 92 2.45 -10.31 -12.97
N ILE A 93 1.32 -9.60 -13.04
CA ILE A 93 1.28 -8.15 -13.23
C ILE A 93 0.75 -7.52 -11.94
N LEU A 94 1.63 -6.92 -11.17
CA LEU A 94 1.27 -6.17 -9.96
C LEU A 94 0.88 -4.75 -10.34
N VAL A 95 -0.32 -4.30 -9.99
CA VAL A 95 -0.84 -2.99 -10.40
C VAL A 95 -1.59 -2.29 -9.28
N GLY A 96 -1.28 -1.01 -9.05
CA GLY A 96 -1.98 -0.19 -8.07
C GLY A 96 -1.36 1.17 -7.87
N GLY A 97 -1.92 1.94 -6.94
CA GLY A 97 -1.50 3.30 -6.61
C GLY A 97 -0.80 3.44 -5.26
N THR A 98 -0.75 2.39 -4.44
CA THR A 98 -0.30 2.46 -3.06
C THR A 98 1.17 2.06 -2.93
N GLY A 99 2.06 3.06 -2.97
CA GLY A 99 3.51 2.82 -2.89
C GLY A 99 3.96 2.10 -1.61
N LEU A 100 3.26 2.31 -0.48
CA LEU A 100 3.55 1.59 0.77
C LEU A 100 3.26 0.08 0.64
N TYR A 101 2.17 -0.29 -0.03
CA TYR A 101 1.82 -1.68 -0.29
C TYR A 101 2.88 -2.36 -1.16
N LEU A 102 3.34 -1.66 -2.19
CA LEU A 102 4.39 -2.15 -3.06
C LEU A 102 5.70 -2.38 -2.30
N LYS A 103 6.11 -1.41 -1.46
CA LYS A 103 7.29 -1.56 -0.61
C LYS A 103 7.13 -2.71 0.37
N ALA A 104 6.04 -2.76 1.11
CA ALA A 104 5.78 -3.79 2.10
C ALA A 104 5.80 -5.19 1.51
N GLY A 105 5.22 -5.36 0.33
CA GLY A 105 5.11 -6.67 -0.31
C GLY A 105 6.37 -7.16 -0.98
N LEU A 106 7.06 -6.30 -1.74
CA LEU A 106 8.16 -6.70 -2.61
C LEU A 106 9.56 -6.59 -1.99
N PHE A 107 9.70 -5.78 -0.95
CA PHE A 107 11.00 -5.58 -0.29
C PHE A 107 11.03 -6.25 1.08
N ASP A 108 12.21 -6.35 1.67
CA ASP A 108 12.48 -6.84 3.03
C ASP A 108 11.91 -5.94 4.14
N PHE A 109 10.80 -5.30 3.85
CA PHE A 109 10.12 -4.36 4.75
C PHE A 109 9.61 -5.09 6.00
N SER A 110 10.24 -4.81 7.16
CA SER A 110 9.86 -5.44 8.43
C SER A 110 8.61 -4.77 8.99
N LEU A 111 7.55 -5.54 9.07
CA LEU A 111 6.31 -5.18 9.76
C LEU A 111 6.05 -6.24 10.83
N LYS A 112 5.60 -5.80 12.00
CA LYS A 112 5.14 -6.70 13.06
C LYS A 112 3.61 -6.65 13.12
N GLN A 113 3.00 -7.78 13.40
CA GLN A 113 1.57 -7.82 13.72
C GLN A 113 1.34 -7.02 15.02
N GLU A 114 0.26 -6.27 15.07
CA GLU A 114 -0.13 -5.60 16.30
C GLU A 114 -0.70 -6.63 17.28
N GLU A 115 0.11 -7.07 18.22
CA GLU A 115 -0.29 -8.11 19.19
C GLU A 115 -1.05 -7.57 20.40
N SER A 116 -0.93 -6.27 20.70
CA SER A 116 -1.60 -5.66 21.86
C SER A 116 -2.06 -4.23 21.57
N LYS A 117 -3.26 -3.91 22.03
CA LYS A 117 -3.71 -2.51 22.10
C LYS A 117 -2.92 -1.82 23.22
N VAL A 118 -2.04 -0.93 22.84
CA VAL A 118 -1.34 -0.06 23.78
C VAL A 118 -2.31 0.98 24.31
N ASP A 119 -2.26 1.24 25.61
CA ASP A 119 -3.03 2.33 26.20
C ASP A 119 -2.45 3.69 25.79
N LEU A 120 -3.17 4.37 24.92
CA LEU A 120 -2.82 5.71 24.42
C LEU A 120 -3.61 6.82 25.14
N SER A 121 -4.43 6.52 26.14
CA SER A 121 -5.34 7.50 26.79
C SER A 121 -4.59 8.75 27.26
N LYS A 122 -3.40 8.60 27.85
CA LYS A 122 -2.54 9.73 28.22
C LYS A 122 -2.23 10.66 27.05
N TYR A 123 -1.95 10.10 25.89
CA TYR A 123 -1.53 10.85 24.70
C TYR A 123 -2.72 11.46 23.94
N LEU A 124 -3.88 10.86 24.05
CA LEU A 124 -5.10 11.35 23.38
C LEU A 124 -5.57 12.70 23.95
N SER A 125 -5.32 12.99 25.24
CA SER A 125 -5.68 14.26 25.90
C SER A 125 -4.69 15.40 25.62
N MET A 126 -3.50 15.13 25.10
CA MET A 126 -2.47 16.13 24.81
C MET A 126 -2.80 17.00 23.59
N THR A 127 -2.37 18.24 23.61
CA THR A 127 -2.35 19.10 22.42
C THR A 127 -1.36 18.55 21.38
N ASN A 128 -1.44 19.03 20.14
CA ASN A 128 -0.51 18.60 19.09
C ASN A 128 0.95 18.95 19.42
N VAL A 129 1.18 20.07 20.09
CA VAL A 129 2.52 20.52 20.49
C VAL A 129 3.09 19.60 21.58
N GLU A 130 2.32 19.37 22.64
CA GLU A 130 2.73 18.47 23.75
C GLU A 130 2.99 17.05 23.24
N LEU A 131 2.09 16.54 22.38
CA LEU A 131 2.25 15.22 21.81
C LEU A 131 3.52 15.09 20.94
N HIS A 132 3.84 16.13 20.18
CA HIS A 132 5.06 16.18 19.36
C HIS A 132 6.32 16.26 20.24
N GLN A 133 6.27 17.00 21.34
CA GLN A 133 7.37 17.03 22.33
C GLN A 133 7.61 15.68 22.99
N GLU A 134 6.53 14.91 23.26
CA GLU A 134 6.69 13.53 23.75
C GLU A 134 7.35 12.64 22.69
N LEU A 135 6.96 12.75 21.41
CA LEU A 135 7.63 12.03 20.33
C LEU A 135 9.11 12.43 20.23
N GLU A 136 9.44 13.71 20.39
CA GLU A 136 10.83 14.21 20.34
C GLU A 136 11.71 13.57 21.43
N LYS A 137 11.16 13.36 22.63
CA LYS A 137 11.87 12.65 23.72
C LYS A 137 12.07 11.16 23.41
N ILE A 138 11.09 10.52 22.75
CA ILE A 138 11.11 9.11 22.42
C ILE A 138 11.97 8.84 21.19
N ASP A 139 11.70 9.57 20.10
CA ASP A 139 12.32 9.35 18.79
C ASP A 139 12.58 10.70 18.10
N PHE A 140 13.69 11.32 18.45
CA PHE A 140 14.08 12.63 17.92
C PHE A 140 14.22 12.65 16.40
N GLU A 141 14.76 11.57 15.80
CA GLU A 141 14.96 11.52 14.34
C GLU A 141 13.63 11.39 13.57
N GLU A 142 12.65 10.70 14.13
CA GLU A 142 11.33 10.62 13.52
C GLU A 142 10.53 11.90 13.75
N SER A 143 10.69 12.57 14.90
CA SER A 143 10.01 13.85 15.18
C SER A 143 10.37 14.94 14.18
N LYS A 144 11.62 15.00 13.71
CA LYS A 144 12.04 15.93 12.64
C LYS A 144 11.33 15.75 11.30
N LYS A 145 10.83 14.54 11.04
CA LYS A 145 10.17 14.17 9.77
C LYS A 145 8.66 14.37 9.81
N ILE A 146 8.08 14.49 11.01
CA ILE A 146 6.63 14.56 11.20
C ILE A 146 6.23 15.95 11.68
N HIS A 147 5.42 16.66 10.91
CA HIS A 147 4.90 17.96 11.34
C HIS A 147 3.98 17.79 12.57
N PRO A 148 4.05 18.67 13.62
CA PRO A 148 3.24 18.54 14.85
C PRO A 148 1.73 18.39 14.59
N ASN A 149 1.20 19.07 13.59
CA ASN A 149 -0.22 18.97 13.22
C ASN A 149 -0.61 17.62 12.58
N ASN A 150 0.35 16.78 12.24
CA ASN A 150 0.06 15.43 11.76
C ASN A 150 -0.11 14.44 12.92
N ARG A 151 -1.10 14.74 13.77
CA ARG A 151 -1.39 14.03 15.01
C ARG A 151 -1.42 12.50 14.84
N LYS A 152 -2.05 12.01 13.77
CA LYS A 152 -2.12 10.57 13.50
C LYS A 152 -0.75 9.93 13.33
N ARG A 153 0.17 10.59 12.64
CA ARG A 153 1.54 10.07 12.45
C ARG A 153 2.37 10.16 13.72
N VAL A 154 2.19 11.22 14.51
CA VAL A 154 2.86 11.38 15.80
C VAL A 154 2.42 10.27 16.76
N LEU A 155 1.10 10.08 16.93
CA LEU A 155 0.54 9.01 17.76
C LEU A 155 1.03 7.63 17.31
N ARG A 156 1.05 7.36 15.99
CA ARG A 156 1.51 6.07 15.47
C ARG A 156 2.99 5.81 15.76
N ALA A 157 3.84 6.82 15.73
CA ALA A 157 5.26 6.67 16.07
C ALA A 157 5.45 6.35 17.56
N ILE A 158 4.69 7.00 18.44
CA ILE A 158 4.68 6.72 19.88
C ILE A 158 4.14 5.30 20.15
N GLU A 159 3.04 4.92 19.51
CA GLU A 159 2.44 3.59 19.63
C GLU A 159 3.40 2.46 19.25
N ILE A 160 4.16 2.62 18.17
CA ILE A 160 5.19 1.67 17.74
C ILE A 160 6.22 1.49 18.84
N TYR A 161 6.72 2.59 19.42
CA TYR A 161 7.69 2.52 20.52
C TYR A 161 7.12 1.82 21.74
N LEU A 162 5.91 2.15 22.16
CA LEU A 162 5.26 1.56 23.33
C LEU A 162 4.95 0.06 23.15
N SER A 163 4.61 -0.35 21.93
CA SER A 163 4.26 -1.75 21.63
C SER A 163 5.47 -2.64 21.39
N GLN A 164 6.55 -2.10 20.83
CA GLN A 164 7.68 -2.88 20.36
C GLN A 164 8.98 -2.63 21.14
N GLY A 165 9.05 -1.54 21.94
CA GLY A 165 10.27 -1.12 22.62
C GLY A 165 11.34 -0.54 21.69
N GLU A 166 11.08 -0.43 20.41
CA GLU A 166 12.01 0.03 19.38
C GLU A 166 11.54 1.34 18.76
N LYS A 167 12.46 2.27 18.47
CA LYS A 167 12.11 3.53 17.81
C LYS A 167 11.79 3.29 16.35
N LYS A 168 10.78 3.97 15.86
CA LYS A 168 10.38 3.88 14.45
C LYS A 168 11.52 4.27 13.51
N SER A 169 12.31 5.28 13.86
CA SER A 169 13.49 5.70 13.09
C SER A 169 14.54 4.59 12.99
N GLU A 170 14.77 3.83 14.05
CA GLU A 170 15.71 2.71 14.10
C GLU A 170 15.20 1.54 13.25
N ILE A 171 13.90 1.20 13.36
CA ILE A 171 13.27 0.18 12.52
C ILE A 171 13.42 0.52 11.03
N ILE A 172 13.20 1.79 10.66
CA ILE A 172 13.36 2.23 9.26
C ILE A 172 14.82 2.19 8.83
N ALA A 173 15.75 2.60 9.68
CA ALA A 173 17.18 2.61 9.37
C ALA A 173 17.79 1.21 9.24
N SER A 174 17.23 0.21 9.91
CA SER A 174 17.69 -1.19 9.84
C SER A 174 17.25 -1.92 8.57
N GLN A 175 16.36 -1.34 7.77
CA GLN A 175 15.86 -1.97 6.54
C GLN A 175 16.87 -1.79 5.39
N GLU A 176 17.30 -2.89 4.80
CA GLU A 176 18.24 -2.89 3.67
C GLU A 176 17.57 -2.51 2.34
N HIS A 177 16.25 -2.45 2.29
CA HIS A 177 15.45 -2.22 1.07
C HIS A 177 15.76 -3.20 -0.06
N LYS A 178 16.07 -4.44 0.29
CA LYS A 178 16.36 -5.52 -0.66
C LYS A 178 15.07 -6.04 -1.29
N LEU A 179 15.07 -6.23 -2.59
CA LEU A 179 13.99 -6.93 -3.30
C LEU A 179 13.98 -8.42 -2.94
N LEU A 180 12.82 -8.94 -2.61
CA LEU A 180 12.61 -10.36 -2.27
C LEU A 180 12.21 -11.20 -3.48
N TYR A 181 11.78 -10.58 -4.57
CA TYR A 181 11.26 -11.21 -5.77
C TYR A 181 12.00 -10.68 -7.02
N ASP A 182 12.00 -11.46 -8.10
CA ASP A 182 12.43 -11.00 -9.42
C ASP A 182 11.34 -10.10 -10.03
N VAL A 183 11.56 -8.79 -9.97
CA VAL A 183 10.56 -7.76 -10.34
C VAL A 183 11.15 -6.78 -11.37
N THR A 184 10.40 -6.60 -12.45
CA THR A 184 10.63 -5.51 -13.40
C THR A 184 9.63 -4.37 -13.14
N PHE A 185 10.12 -3.19 -12.78
CA PHE A 185 9.30 -2.00 -12.60
C PHE A 185 9.09 -1.27 -13.91
N VAL A 186 7.84 -1.02 -14.26
CA VAL A 186 7.45 -0.24 -15.44
C VAL A 186 6.71 1.01 -15.00
N GLY A 187 7.38 2.16 -15.13
CA GLY A 187 6.82 3.48 -14.79
C GLY A 187 5.98 4.06 -15.93
N LEU A 188 4.72 4.38 -15.67
CA LEU A 188 3.88 5.12 -16.59
C LEU A 188 3.80 6.59 -16.19
N THR A 189 3.91 7.47 -17.18
CA THR A 189 3.79 8.91 -16.98
C THR A 189 2.99 9.56 -18.10
N LYS A 190 2.42 10.72 -17.80
CA LYS A 190 1.80 11.65 -18.77
C LYS A 190 2.05 13.07 -18.29
N SER A 191 1.90 14.06 -19.18
CA SER A 191 1.94 15.46 -18.76
C SER A 191 0.87 15.73 -17.68
N ARG A 192 1.16 16.66 -16.78
CA ARG A 192 0.26 17.03 -15.67
C ARG A 192 -1.13 17.44 -16.20
N GLU A 193 -1.15 18.22 -17.27
CA GLU A 193 -2.38 18.65 -17.93
C GLU A 193 -3.23 17.46 -18.43
N SER A 194 -2.59 16.50 -19.10
CA SER A 194 -3.25 15.29 -19.57
C SER A 194 -3.80 14.43 -18.43
N LEU A 195 -3.06 14.33 -17.32
CA LEU A 195 -3.52 13.61 -16.14
C LEU A 195 -4.75 14.27 -15.52
N TYR A 196 -4.73 15.58 -15.32
CA TYR A 196 -5.88 16.30 -14.77
C TYR A 196 -7.11 16.15 -15.64
N ARG A 197 -6.98 16.26 -16.97
CA ARG A 197 -8.09 16.03 -17.91
C ARG A 197 -8.68 14.63 -17.74
N LEU A 198 -7.85 13.60 -17.62
CA LEU A 198 -8.31 12.22 -17.46
C LEU A 198 -8.95 11.98 -16.08
N ILE A 199 -8.39 12.57 -15.02
CA ILE A 199 -8.96 12.47 -13.67
C ILE A 199 -10.33 13.16 -13.63
N ASN A 200 -10.45 14.39 -14.12
CA ASN A 200 -11.71 15.12 -14.14
C ASN A 200 -12.76 14.36 -14.94
N LYS A 201 -12.41 13.93 -16.16
CA LYS A 201 -13.34 13.09 -16.98
C LYS A 201 -13.84 11.86 -16.26
N ARG A 202 -13.01 11.23 -15.44
CA ARG A 202 -13.39 10.06 -14.64
C ARG A 202 -14.30 10.42 -13.47
N VAL A 203 -14.14 11.60 -12.89
CA VAL A 203 -15.02 12.08 -11.80
C VAL A 203 -16.40 12.43 -12.32
N ASP A 204 -16.49 12.90 -13.56
CA ASP A 204 -17.74 13.30 -14.23
C ASP A 204 -18.55 12.09 -14.78
N GLN A 205 -18.00 10.89 -14.79
CA GLN A 205 -18.63 9.63 -15.22
C GLN A 205 -19.32 8.89 -14.07
#